data_24eac156934a186a1328db0191be08b7
#
_entry.id   24eac156934a186a1328db0191be08b7
#
_cell.length_a   1.000
_cell.length_b   1.000
_cell.length_c   1.000
_cell.angle_alpha   90.00
_cell.angle_beta   90.00
_cell.angle_gamma   90.00
#
_symmetry.space_group_name_H-M   'P 1'
#
loop_
_entity.id
_entity.type
_entity.pdbx_description
1 polymer ?
#
loop_
_entity_poly.entity_id
_entity_poly.type
_entity_poly.pdbx_seq_one_letter_code
_entity_poly.pdbx_strand_id
1 'polypeptide(L)'
;MITEDIYFIKDSVYYSLGTPRNANIHTIKEVITTEKSQSVFNQYKKGAIFSKDYIPNYYHRRDLKDTILFNKTYKRFEINSPESYSRYYIYKTDTILPYRLYPHAEKDYQGRIERIDSYNKKQDMFVTLQLLPRKNWDEEAKDIFKFNEFINKKTKK
;
A
#
# COMPACT_ATOMS: atom_id res chain seq x y z
N MET A 1 12.83 1.64 -16.91
CA MET A 1 12.57 0.25 -16.46
C MET A 1 11.43 0.31 -15.45
N ILE A 2 10.33 -0.38 -15.69
CA ILE A 2 9.24 -0.51 -14.73
C ILE A 2 9.58 -1.74 -13.88
N THR A 3 9.81 -1.53 -12.60
CA THR A 3 9.94 -2.61 -11.62
C THR A 3 8.64 -2.71 -10.84
N GLU A 4 8.01 -3.85 -10.89
CA GLU A 4 6.82 -4.16 -10.10
C GLU A 4 7.18 -5.21 -9.07
N ASP A 5 6.95 -4.90 -7.81
CA ASP A 5 7.06 -5.86 -6.71
C ASP A 5 5.66 -6.14 -6.17
N ILE A 6 5.38 -7.39 -5.91
CA ILE A 6 4.10 -7.84 -5.36
C ILE A 6 4.29 -8.19 -3.89
N TYR A 7 3.46 -7.63 -3.05
CA TYR A 7 3.44 -7.91 -1.61
C TYR A 7 2.07 -8.40 -1.18
N PHE A 8 2.07 -9.41 -0.34
CA PHE A 8 0.89 -9.81 0.40
C PHE A 8 0.96 -9.22 1.81
N ILE A 9 -0.02 -8.42 2.20
CA ILE A 9 -0.03 -7.68 3.46
C ILE A 9 -1.22 -8.11 4.30
N LYS A 10 -0.96 -8.48 5.55
CA LYS A 10 -1.98 -8.77 6.55
C LYS A 10 -1.49 -8.35 7.93
N ASP A 11 -2.36 -7.68 8.72
CA ASP A 11 -2.11 -7.33 10.12
C ASP A 11 -0.78 -6.59 10.35
N SER A 12 -0.44 -5.65 9.47
CA SER A 12 0.79 -4.86 9.51
C SER A 12 2.09 -5.67 9.28
N VAL A 13 1.98 -6.88 8.77
CA VAL A 13 3.11 -7.66 8.25
C VAL A 13 2.95 -7.88 6.75
N TYR A 14 4.06 -8.09 6.06
CA TYR A 14 4.03 -8.38 4.65
C TYR A 14 4.93 -9.57 4.29
N TYR A 15 4.61 -10.18 3.16
CA TYR A 15 5.38 -11.21 2.50
C TYR A 15 5.68 -10.74 1.08
N SER A 16 6.93 -10.85 0.64
CA SER A 16 7.29 -10.52 -0.74
C SER A 16 6.97 -11.69 -1.65
N LEU A 17 6.20 -11.44 -2.70
CA LEU A 17 5.90 -12.41 -3.75
C LEU A 17 6.85 -12.27 -4.95
N GLY A 18 7.82 -11.35 -4.87
CA GLY A 18 8.73 -11.06 -5.96
C GLY A 18 8.13 -10.20 -7.07
N THR A 19 8.73 -10.27 -8.25
CA THR A 19 8.27 -9.55 -9.43
C THR A 19 7.19 -10.35 -10.16
N PRO A 20 6.30 -9.71 -10.95
CA PRO A 20 5.26 -10.41 -11.72
C PRO A 20 5.79 -11.51 -12.64
N ARG A 21 7.01 -11.37 -13.14
CA ARG A 21 7.66 -12.39 -13.97
C ARG A 21 7.97 -13.68 -13.21
N ASN A 22 8.18 -13.58 -11.91
CA ASN A 22 8.50 -14.69 -11.02
C ASN A 22 7.30 -15.12 -10.16
N ALA A 23 6.25 -14.31 -10.08
CA ALA A 23 5.07 -14.57 -9.25
C ALA A 23 4.26 -15.79 -9.71
N ASN A 24 4.44 -16.25 -10.93
CA ASN A 24 3.80 -17.48 -11.43
C ASN A 24 4.40 -18.76 -10.82
N ILE A 25 5.53 -18.67 -10.13
CA ILE A 25 6.25 -19.83 -9.59
C ILE A 25 5.87 -20.08 -8.14
N HIS A 26 5.46 -19.03 -7.42
CA HIS A 26 5.13 -19.12 -6.00
C HIS A 26 3.65 -18.81 -5.77
N THR A 27 2.93 -19.78 -5.28
CA THR A 27 1.58 -19.55 -4.76
C THR A 27 1.67 -18.76 -3.46
N ILE A 28 0.62 -18.03 -3.10
CA ILE A 28 0.54 -17.33 -1.81
C ILE A 28 0.81 -18.31 -0.66
N LYS A 29 0.34 -19.54 -0.78
CA LYS A 29 0.59 -20.64 0.18
C LYS A 29 2.07 -20.90 0.38
N GLU A 30 2.83 -21.09 -0.70
CA GLU A 30 4.27 -21.37 -0.61
C GLU A 30 5.02 -20.23 0.07
N VAL A 31 4.70 -18.98 -0.29
CA VAL A 31 5.33 -17.81 0.30
C VAL A 31 5.04 -17.71 1.80
N ILE A 32 3.80 -17.90 2.23
CA ILE A 32 3.43 -17.83 3.64
C ILE A 32 4.07 -18.95 4.48
N THR A 33 4.28 -20.13 3.89
CA THR A 33 4.87 -21.27 4.60
C THR A 33 6.40 -21.23 4.62
N THR A 34 7.05 -20.59 3.63
CA THR A 34 8.50 -20.59 3.46
C THR A 34 9.17 -19.29 3.85
N GLU A 35 8.51 -18.16 3.64
CA GLU A 35 9.05 -16.83 3.88
C GLU A 35 8.71 -16.32 5.28
N LYS A 36 9.67 -15.62 5.88
CA LYS A 36 9.42 -14.91 7.14
C LYS A 36 8.62 -13.62 6.87
N SER A 37 7.55 -13.43 7.61
CA SER A 37 6.81 -12.17 7.60
C SER A 37 7.69 -11.02 8.11
N GLN A 38 7.55 -9.85 7.51
CA GLN A 38 8.23 -8.64 7.90
C GLN A 38 7.23 -7.55 8.26
N SER A 39 7.53 -6.74 9.28
CA SER A 39 6.69 -5.61 9.62
C SER A 39 6.68 -4.57 8.49
N VAL A 40 5.49 -4.12 8.09
CA VAL A 40 5.35 -3.04 7.10
C VAL A 40 6.01 -1.73 7.55
N PHE A 41 6.19 -1.54 8.86
CA PHE A 41 6.76 -0.33 9.44
C PHE A 41 8.31 -0.32 9.47
N ASN A 42 8.95 -1.43 9.21
CA ASN A 42 10.40 -1.55 9.24
C ASN A 42 11.07 -1.32 7.88
N GLN A 43 10.31 -0.98 6.85
CA GLN A 43 10.81 -0.90 5.47
C GLN A 43 11.04 0.54 5.00
N TYR A 44 12.02 1.21 5.58
CA TYR A 44 12.46 2.54 5.12
C TYR A 44 13.00 2.57 3.69
N LYS A 45 13.48 1.45 3.18
CA LYS A 45 14.14 1.37 1.87
C LYS A 45 13.18 1.15 0.69
N LYS A 46 11.95 0.74 0.93
CA LYS A 46 10.99 0.39 -0.14
C LYS A 46 9.94 1.46 -0.42
N GLY A 47 10.24 2.69 -0.05
CA GLY A 47 9.41 3.84 -0.36
C GLY A 47 8.35 4.14 0.70
N ALA A 48 7.66 5.23 0.48
CA ALA A 48 6.66 5.81 1.38
C ALA A 48 5.44 4.91 1.66
N ILE A 49 5.31 3.80 0.95
CA ILE A 49 4.17 2.88 1.04
C ILE A 49 4.02 2.30 2.45
N PHE A 50 5.13 2.02 3.12
CA PHE A 50 5.16 1.39 4.43
C PHE A 50 5.74 2.29 5.52
N SER A 51 5.93 3.57 5.22
CA SER A 51 6.46 4.54 6.17
C SER A 51 5.36 5.06 7.09
N LYS A 52 5.71 5.30 8.35
CA LYS A 52 4.90 6.09 9.27
C LYS A 52 5.13 7.60 9.11
N ASP A 53 6.02 7.98 8.21
CA ASP A 53 6.42 9.36 8.02
C ASP A 53 5.28 10.21 7.46
N TYR A 54 5.40 11.50 7.66
CA TYR A 54 4.52 12.47 7.05
C TYR A 54 4.87 12.67 5.58
N ILE A 55 3.85 12.98 4.80
CA ILE A 55 4.06 13.39 3.41
C ILE A 55 4.94 14.65 3.40
N PRO A 56 6.07 14.66 2.68
CA PRO A 56 6.91 15.84 2.57
C PRO A 56 6.12 17.03 2.02
N ASN A 57 6.34 18.22 2.60
CA ASN A 57 5.66 19.45 2.19
C ASN A 57 4.12 19.41 2.25
N TYR A 58 3.54 18.59 3.09
CA TYR A 58 2.09 18.42 3.20
C TYR A 58 1.33 19.73 3.48
N TYR A 59 1.94 20.68 4.18
CA TYR A 59 1.37 22.00 4.46
C TYR A 59 1.15 22.86 3.20
N HIS A 60 1.91 22.60 2.14
CA HIS A 60 1.82 23.32 0.87
C HIS A 60 0.96 22.57 -0.15
N ARG A 61 0.15 21.61 0.31
CA ARG A 61 -0.77 20.90 -0.58
C ARG A 61 -1.82 21.85 -1.13
N ARG A 62 -2.26 21.57 -2.33
CA ARG A 62 -3.38 22.23 -2.99
C ARG A 62 -4.47 21.22 -3.28
N ASP A 63 -5.67 21.49 -2.81
CA ASP A 63 -6.83 20.66 -3.13
C ASP A 63 -7.22 20.82 -4.59
N LEU A 64 -7.59 19.72 -5.20
CA LEU A 64 -8.05 19.65 -6.59
C LEU A 64 -9.53 19.26 -6.61
N LYS A 65 -10.18 19.50 -7.74
CA LYS A 65 -11.54 19.00 -7.99
C LYS A 65 -11.56 17.48 -7.91
N ASP A 66 -12.65 16.94 -7.42
CA ASP A 66 -12.88 15.50 -7.40
C ASP A 66 -12.77 14.92 -8.82
N THR A 67 -12.41 13.66 -8.92
CA THR A 67 -12.32 12.95 -10.19
C THR A 67 -12.92 11.56 -10.09
N ILE A 68 -13.29 11.00 -11.21
CA ILE A 68 -13.79 9.63 -11.31
C ILE A 68 -12.70 8.79 -11.99
N LEU A 69 -12.22 7.76 -11.30
CA LEU A 69 -11.34 6.73 -11.83
C LEU A 69 -11.90 5.36 -11.47
N PHE A 70 -11.90 4.43 -12.42
CA PHE A 70 -12.36 3.05 -12.19
C PHE A 70 -13.76 2.98 -11.54
N ASN A 71 -14.67 3.83 -11.98
CA ASN A 71 -16.05 3.96 -11.45
C ASN A 71 -16.14 4.35 -9.97
N LYS A 72 -15.08 4.98 -9.43
CA LYS A 72 -15.04 5.53 -8.07
C LYS A 72 -14.73 7.01 -8.11
N THR A 73 -15.39 7.77 -7.24
CA THR A 73 -15.10 9.20 -7.05
C THR A 73 -13.99 9.37 -6.02
N TYR A 74 -12.96 10.12 -6.38
CA TYR A 74 -11.82 10.42 -5.53
C TYR A 74 -11.73 11.91 -5.23
N LYS A 75 -11.54 12.26 -3.97
CA LYS A 75 -10.96 13.55 -3.58
C LYS A 75 -9.49 13.55 -3.94
N ARG A 76 -8.96 14.72 -4.30
CA ARG A 76 -7.56 14.82 -4.70
C ARG A 76 -6.89 16.03 -4.08
N PHE A 77 -5.62 15.87 -3.77
CA PHE A 77 -4.72 16.99 -3.56
C PHE A 77 -3.38 16.76 -4.25
N GLU A 78 -2.64 17.82 -4.47
CA GLU A 78 -1.31 17.75 -5.05
C GLU A 78 -0.29 18.54 -4.23
N ILE A 79 0.95 18.13 -4.34
CA ILE A 79 2.10 18.80 -3.79
C ILE A 79 3.10 19.01 -4.92
N ASN A 80 3.45 20.27 -5.17
CA ASN A 80 4.42 20.63 -6.20
C ASN A 80 5.60 21.32 -5.54
N SER A 81 6.78 20.73 -5.68
CA SER A 81 8.05 21.26 -5.21
C SER A 81 9.03 21.44 -6.38
N PRO A 82 10.15 22.17 -6.20
CA PRO A 82 11.17 22.27 -7.23
C PRO A 82 11.68 20.92 -7.75
N GLU A 83 11.73 19.90 -6.89
CA GLU A 83 12.31 18.59 -7.19
C GLU A 83 11.29 17.54 -7.61
N SER A 84 10.06 17.67 -7.15
CA SER A 84 9.03 16.65 -7.37
C SER A 84 7.63 17.22 -7.46
N TYR A 85 6.77 16.47 -8.11
CA TYR A 85 5.34 16.68 -8.16
C TYR A 85 4.64 15.39 -7.71
N SER A 86 3.67 15.48 -6.82
CA SER A 86 2.91 14.32 -6.37
C SER A 86 1.43 14.64 -6.29
N ARG A 87 0.60 13.72 -6.71
CA ARG A 87 -0.86 13.80 -6.64
C ARG A 87 -1.41 12.60 -5.89
N TYR A 88 -2.29 12.87 -4.95
CA TYR A 88 -2.89 11.89 -4.05
C TYR A 88 -4.38 11.77 -4.35
N TYR A 89 -4.87 10.54 -4.39
CA TYR A 89 -6.26 10.21 -4.67
C TYR A 89 -6.84 9.49 -3.46
N ILE A 90 -7.89 10.05 -2.89
CA ILE A 90 -8.48 9.57 -1.65
C ILE A 90 -9.92 9.13 -1.92
N TYR A 91 -10.17 7.86 -1.65
CA TYR A 91 -11.51 7.28 -1.71
C TYR A 91 -12.19 7.45 -0.36
N LYS A 92 -13.36 8.09 -0.34
CA LYS A 92 -14.14 8.25 0.87
C LYS A 92 -14.70 6.90 1.32
N THR A 93 -14.26 6.42 2.45
CA THR A 93 -14.68 5.14 3.02
C THR A 93 -14.39 5.08 4.50
N ASP A 94 -15.27 4.42 5.25
CA ASP A 94 -15.08 4.15 6.68
C ASP A 94 -14.32 2.83 6.92
N THR A 95 -14.05 2.07 5.85
CA THR A 95 -13.29 0.82 5.94
C THR A 95 -11.83 1.10 6.22
N ILE A 96 -11.36 0.73 7.38
CA ILE A 96 -9.97 0.82 7.79
C ILE A 96 -9.27 -0.47 7.38
N LEU A 97 -8.21 -0.33 6.58
CA LEU A 97 -7.33 -1.45 6.25
C LEU A 97 -6.34 -1.74 7.39
N PRO A 98 -5.81 -2.95 7.47
CA PRO A 98 -4.80 -3.32 8.48
C PRO A 98 -3.55 -2.44 8.43
N TYR A 99 -3.27 -1.81 7.31
CA TYR A 99 -2.20 -0.84 7.14
C TYR A 99 -2.75 0.43 6.49
N ARG A 100 -2.13 1.55 6.75
CA ARG A 100 -2.53 2.86 6.22
C ARG A 100 -1.34 3.55 5.58
N LEU A 101 -1.62 4.10 4.39
CA LEU A 101 -0.68 4.99 3.71
C LEU A 101 -0.76 6.35 4.35
N TYR A 102 0.00 7.02 4.91
CA TYR A 102 -0.13 8.38 5.45
C TYR A 102 -1.40 8.63 6.28
N PRO A 103 -1.48 8.08 7.49
CA PRO A 103 -2.67 8.19 8.35
C PRO A 103 -3.16 9.63 8.61
N HIS A 104 -2.25 10.60 8.63
CA HIS A 104 -2.60 12.01 8.82
C HIS A 104 -3.45 12.55 7.66
N ALA A 105 -3.05 12.27 6.41
CA ALA A 105 -3.82 12.69 5.23
C ALA A 105 -5.17 11.95 5.14
N GLU A 106 -5.18 10.66 5.43
CA GLU A 106 -6.43 9.89 5.46
C GLU A 106 -7.41 10.42 6.50
N LYS A 107 -6.91 10.87 7.65
CA LYS A 107 -7.72 11.52 8.68
C LYS A 107 -8.29 12.86 8.22
N ASP A 108 -7.46 13.71 7.64
CA ASP A 108 -7.86 15.06 7.20
C ASP A 108 -8.93 14.99 6.10
N TYR A 109 -8.82 14.04 5.20
CA TYR A 109 -9.75 13.86 4.07
C TYR A 109 -10.87 12.86 4.34
N GLN A 110 -10.90 12.23 5.50
CA GLN A 110 -11.88 11.22 5.90
C GLN A 110 -12.04 10.10 4.86
N GLY A 111 -10.91 9.52 4.45
CA GLY A 111 -10.91 8.49 3.44
C GLY A 111 -9.59 7.74 3.39
N ARG A 112 -9.47 6.87 2.42
CA ARG A 112 -8.31 6.02 2.20
C ARG A 112 -7.55 6.47 0.95
N ILE A 113 -6.24 6.65 1.06
CA ILE A 113 -5.40 6.88 -0.12
C ILE A 113 -5.33 5.58 -0.92
N GLU A 114 -5.85 5.60 -2.14
CA GLU A 114 -5.83 4.45 -3.04
C GLU A 114 -4.87 4.60 -4.21
N ARG A 115 -4.45 5.85 -4.50
CA ARG A 115 -3.49 6.10 -5.57
C ARG A 115 -2.60 7.28 -5.25
N ILE A 116 -1.34 7.16 -5.63
CA ILE A 116 -0.36 8.24 -5.59
C ILE A 116 0.38 8.25 -6.93
N ASP A 117 0.32 9.36 -7.62
CA ASP A 117 1.13 9.62 -8.81
C ASP A 117 2.26 10.57 -8.42
N SER A 118 3.49 10.19 -8.67
CA SER A 118 4.67 10.96 -8.32
C SER A 118 5.61 11.11 -9.51
N TYR A 119 6.12 12.32 -9.71
CA TYR A 119 7.09 12.62 -10.74
C TYR A 119 8.33 13.25 -10.12
N ASN A 120 9.47 12.61 -10.27
CA ASN A 120 10.77 13.14 -9.88
C ASN A 120 11.37 13.93 -11.06
N LYS A 121 11.46 15.26 -10.91
CA LYS A 121 11.91 16.16 -11.97
C LYS A 121 13.39 16.03 -12.30
N LYS A 122 14.23 15.65 -11.31
CA LYS A 122 15.67 15.47 -11.51
C LYS A 122 16.00 14.19 -12.29
N GLN A 123 15.25 13.14 -12.02
CA GLN A 123 15.49 11.81 -12.60
C GLN A 123 14.62 11.55 -13.83
N ASP A 124 13.74 12.48 -14.17
CA ASP A 124 12.72 12.30 -15.22
C ASP A 124 11.97 10.98 -15.06
N MET A 125 11.56 10.70 -13.82
CA MET A 125 10.95 9.44 -13.46
C MET A 125 9.54 9.64 -12.92
N PHE A 126 8.59 8.96 -13.54
CA PHE A 126 7.20 8.88 -13.10
C PHE A 126 6.89 7.55 -12.42
N VAL A 127 6.28 7.61 -11.25
CA VAL A 127 5.88 6.42 -10.48
C VAL A 127 4.41 6.54 -10.10
N THR A 128 3.65 5.51 -10.35
CA THR A 128 2.28 5.36 -9.83
C THR A 128 2.23 4.25 -8.82
N LEU A 129 1.69 4.56 -7.65
CA LEU A 129 1.26 3.58 -6.67
C LEU A 129 -0.26 3.45 -6.75
N GLN A 130 -0.75 2.23 -6.89
CA GLN A 130 -2.17 1.93 -6.90
C GLN A 130 -2.48 0.85 -5.88
N LEU A 131 -3.39 1.14 -4.94
CA LEU A 131 -3.96 0.15 -4.04
C LEU A 131 -5.12 -0.56 -4.76
N LEU A 132 -4.98 -1.85 -4.94
CA LEU A 132 -6.01 -2.70 -5.53
C LEU A 132 -6.56 -3.63 -4.43
N PRO A 133 -7.74 -3.32 -3.85
CA PRO A 133 -8.33 -4.21 -2.86
C PRO A 133 -8.67 -5.54 -3.51
N ARG A 134 -8.15 -6.61 -2.97
CA ARG A 134 -8.43 -7.97 -3.43
C ARG A 134 -9.53 -8.56 -2.55
N LYS A 135 -10.70 -8.78 -3.13
CA LYS A 135 -11.85 -9.36 -2.41
C LYS A 135 -11.83 -10.88 -2.34
N ASN A 136 -11.25 -11.52 -3.35
CA ASN A 136 -11.19 -12.98 -3.47
C ASN A 136 -9.74 -13.42 -3.39
N TRP A 137 -9.34 -13.90 -2.24
CA TRP A 137 -8.07 -14.59 -2.10
C TRP A 137 -8.31 -16.09 -1.97
N ASP A 138 -7.29 -16.83 -2.32
CA ASP A 138 -7.26 -18.27 -2.33
C ASP A 138 -7.74 -18.82 -0.97
N GLU A 139 -8.72 -19.73 -0.98
CA GLU A 139 -9.27 -20.37 0.22
C GLU A 139 -8.18 -21.08 1.02
N GLU A 140 -7.22 -21.70 0.36
CA GLU A 140 -6.09 -22.36 0.98
C GLU A 140 -5.20 -21.39 1.76
N ALA A 141 -4.96 -20.20 1.22
CA ALA A 141 -4.26 -19.14 1.94
C ALA A 141 -5.03 -18.66 3.16
N LYS A 142 -6.36 -18.56 3.10
CA LYS A 142 -7.21 -18.24 4.25
C LYS A 142 -7.08 -19.27 5.36
N ASP A 143 -7.05 -20.55 5.03
CA ASP A 143 -6.95 -21.63 6.00
C ASP A 143 -5.58 -21.67 6.68
N ILE A 144 -4.52 -21.39 5.94
CA ILE A 144 -3.17 -21.26 6.51
C ILE A 144 -3.10 -20.07 7.48
N PHE A 145 -3.71 -18.94 7.15
CA PHE A 145 -3.77 -17.81 8.09
C PHE A 145 -4.53 -18.13 9.36
N LYS A 146 -5.68 -18.77 9.26
CA LYS A 146 -6.44 -19.23 10.43
C LYS A 146 -5.64 -20.18 11.31
N PHE A 147 -4.91 -21.09 10.69
CA PHE A 147 -4.05 -22.04 11.40
C PHE A 147 -2.91 -21.31 12.13
N ASN A 148 -2.24 -20.38 11.47
CA ASN A 148 -1.17 -19.60 12.09
C ASN A 148 -1.67 -18.73 13.24
N GLU A 149 -2.86 -18.13 13.12
CA GLU A 149 -3.49 -17.39 14.21
C GLU A 149 -3.79 -18.30 15.41
N PHE A 150 -4.25 -19.51 15.16
CA PHE A 150 -4.52 -20.49 16.21
C PHE A 150 -3.24 -20.90 16.97
N ILE A 151 -2.15 -21.16 16.26
CA ILE A 151 -0.86 -21.50 16.89
C ILE A 151 -0.34 -20.34 17.71
N ASN A 152 -0.36 -19.11 17.16
CA ASN A 152 0.13 -17.92 17.85
C ASN A 152 -0.66 -17.57 19.11
N LYS A 153 -1.94 -17.92 19.17
CA LYS A 153 -2.75 -17.79 20.39
C LYS A 153 -2.41 -18.83 21.46
N LYS A 154 -1.95 -20.03 21.07
CA LYS A 154 -1.52 -21.06 22.00
C LYS A 154 -0.15 -20.82 22.62
N THR A 155 0.77 -20.17 21.89
CA THR A 155 2.13 -19.88 22.36
C THR A 155 2.22 -18.65 23.27
N LYS A 156 1.14 -17.90 23.45
CA LYS A 156 1.06 -16.72 24.35
C LYS A 156 0.41 -16.99 25.71
N LYS A 157 0.30 -18.27 26.12
CA LYS A 157 -0.12 -18.65 27.46
C LYS A 157 1.04 -19.12 28.33
#